data_14df1a1c50af6a60cca00cff3ceebadb
#
_entry.id   14df1a1c50af6a60cca00cff3ceebadb
#
_cell.length_a   1.000
_cell.length_b   1.000
_cell.length_c   1.000
_cell.angle_alpha   90.00
_cell.angle_beta   90.00
_cell.angle_gamma   90.00
#
_symmetry.space_group_name_H-M   'P 1'
#
loop_
_entity.id
_entity.type
_entity.pdbx_description
1 polymer ?
#
loop_
_entity_poly.entity_id
_entity_poly.type
_entity_poly.pdbx_seq_one_letter_code
_entity_poly.pdbx_strand_id
1 'polypeptide(L)'
;MTSAIQSAASQSDNRVTSEDPTKKHRFVIDTHMHVWADDLKTFPFAHPNAKDFTAPAIAATDKLLLEEMEQFGVTQCVLVQTIYHGWDNSYLARCIRSNPTKFRGHGLIDPTDPAVADKLDYWMSEHGLAGMRFSPIYYEGRDDWMTSQAAVELWKRAEKLKAVFNFFISTPQLPRLEEMIRQFPAVPVVIDHLARIDLKAADPQTEFQKLLNLARYPSVYVKVSELSVLSPSAEYPWKDTYPWVRQMYDAFGPDRMLWGTGFPGATRAQAGRPSLSEEMALIRTEIPFFNEADREKILGENAARLWNFS
;
A
#
# COMPACT_ATOMS: atom_id res chain seq x y z
N MET A 1 57.79 14.07 -40.35
CA MET A 1 56.43 13.56 -40.64
C MET A 1 55.89 12.97 -39.37
N THR A 2 55.17 13.78 -38.61
CA THR A 2 54.64 13.39 -37.28
C THR A 2 53.11 13.41 -37.42
N SER A 3 52.54 12.22 -37.32
CA SER A 3 51.07 12.00 -37.34
C SER A 3 50.51 12.11 -35.92
N ALA A 4 49.65 13.10 -35.69
CA ALA A 4 48.91 13.28 -34.46
C ALA A 4 47.63 12.43 -34.52
N ILE A 5 47.48 11.51 -33.56
CA ILE A 5 46.22 10.75 -33.33
C ILE A 5 45.36 11.58 -32.35
N GLN A 6 44.27 12.13 -32.83
CA GLN A 6 43.23 12.75 -32.03
C GLN A 6 42.33 11.66 -31.45
N SER A 7 42.33 11.54 -30.12
CA SER A 7 41.38 10.75 -29.34
C SER A 7 40.06 11.54 -29.20
N ALA A 8 39.00 11.03 -29.79
CA ALA A 8 37.66 11.52 -29.58
C ALA A 8 37.06 10.89 -28.30
N ALA A 9 36.99 11.68 -27.22
CA ALA A 9 36.26 11.31 -26.03
C ALA A 9 34.75 11.57 -26.28
N SER A 10 33.96 10.50 -26.32
CA SER A 10 32.51 10.58 -26.35
C SER A 10 32.01 11.04 -24.98
N GLN A 11 31.54 12.27 -24.91
CA GLN A 11 30.74 12.76 -23.77
C GLN A 11 29.35 12.13 -23.88
N SER A 12 29.03 11.22 -22.95
CA SER A 12 27.65 10.78 -22.72
C SER A 12 26.86 11.92 -22.08
N ASP A 13 25.96 12.47 -22.86
CA ASP A 13 25.03 13.53 -22.47
C ASP A 13 23.98 12.94 -21.51
N ASN A 14 24.27 12.97 -20.20
CA ASN A 14 23.33 12.67 -19.15
C ASN A 14 22.39 13.88 -18.99
N ARG A 15 21.43 14.06 -19.90
CA ARG A 15 20.33 14.96 -19.69
C ARG A 15 19.36 14.34 -18.68
N VAL A 16 19.45 14.79 -17.45
CA VAL A 16 18.33 14.70 -16.50
C VAL A 16 17.21 15.57 -17.08
N THR A 17 16.25 14.94 -17.73
CA THR A 17 15.05 15.62 -18.23
C THR A 17 14.25 16.03 -16.99
N SER A 18 14.20 17.34 -16.71
CA SER A 18 13.27 17.90 -15.74
C SER A 18 11.84 17.58 -16.19
N GLU A 19 11.04 16.95 -15.34
CA GLU A 19 9.61 16.75 -15.62
C GLU A 19 8.95 18.10 -15.97
N ASP A 20 8.11 18.06 -16.99
CA ASP A 20 7.21 19.17 -17.29
C ASP A 20 6.11 19.18 -16.22
N PRO A 21 6.09 20.18 -15.31
CA PRO A 21 5.11 20.24 -14.22
C PRO A 21 3.66 20.44 -14.72
N THR A 22 3.46 20.64 -16.02
CA THR A 22 2.14 20.82 -16.64
C THR A 22 1.55 19.51 -17.17
N LYS A 23 2.32 18.43 -17.23
CA LYS A 23 1.85 17.13 -17.71
C LYS A 23 0.98 16.48 -16.63
N LYS A 24 -0.33 16.48 -16.82
CA LYS A 24 -1.26 15.78 -15.93
C LYS A 24 -1.14 14.27 -16.15
N HIS A 25 -0.74 13.54 -15.12
CA HIS A 25 -0.87 12.10 -15.11
C HIS A 25 -2.34 11.71 -15.26
N ARG A 26 -2.64 10.72 -16.09
CA ARG A 26 -4.02 10.23 -16.29
C ARG A 26 -4.60 9.65 -14.98
N PHE A 27 -3.75 8.94 -14.25
CA PHE A 27 -4.09 8.36 -12.95
C PHE A 27 -3.07 8.80 -11.91
N VAL A 28 -3.55 9.33 -10.79
CA VAL A 28 -2.79 9.46 -9.54
C VAL A 28 -3.66 8.82 -8.47
N ILE A 29 -3.32 7.61 -8.09
CA ILE A 29 -4.14 6.76 -7.22
C ILE A 29 -3.39 6.47 -5.95
N ASP A 30 -3.87 7.03 -4.83
CA ASP A 30 -3.36 6.66 -3.51
C ASP A 30 -3.93 5.29 -3.11
N THR A 31 -3.06 4.28 -3.01
CA THR A 31 -3.49 2.90 -2.73
C THR A 31 -3.56 2.56 -1.24
N HIS A 32 -3.38 3.56 -0.36
CA HIS A 32 -3.42 3.35 1.08
C HIS A 32 -3.90 4.58 1.84
N MET A 33 -5.20 4.80 1.86
CA MET A 33 -5.80 5.93 2.56
C MET A 33 -6.78 5.44 3.62
N HIS A 34 -6.67 5.97 4.82
CA HIS A 34 -7.57 5.66 5.92
C HIS A 34 -8.66 6.73 6.05
N VAL A 35 -9.89 6.28 6.25
CA VAL A 35 -11.02 7.14 6.63
C VAL A 35 -11.76 6.57 7.82
N TRP A 36 -12.34 7.43 8.65
CA TRP A 36 -13.23 7.06 9.74
C TRP A 36 -14.30 8.12 9.95
N ALA A 37 -15.42 7.69 10.56
CA ALA A 37 -16.58 8.53 10.75
C ALA A 37 -16.36 9.61 11.82
N ASP A 38 -17.04 10.73 11.64
CA ASP A 38 -17.30 11.74 12.67
C ASP A 38 -18.63 11.50 13.39
N ASP A 39 -19.61 10.86 12.74
CA ASP A 39 -20.86 10.38 13.35
C ASP A 39 -20.64 9.02 14.04
N LEU A 40 -20.10 9.07 15.26
CA LEU A 40 -19.86 7.88 16.07
C LEU A 40 -21.13 7.26 16.65
N LYS A 41 -22.29 7.88 16.50
CA LYS A 41 -23.58 7.29 16.87
C LYS A 41 -24.00 6.24 15.84
N THR A 42 -23.82 6.54 14.56
CA THR A 42 -24.17 5.62 13.45
C THR A 42 -23.04 4.64 13.19
N PHE A 43 -21.78 5.08 13.32
CA PHE A 43 -20.56 4.31 13.04
C PHE A 43 -19.64 4.31 14.27
N PRO A 44 -19.96 3.55 15.32
CA PRO A 44 -19.19 3.55 16.56
C PRO A 44 -17.76 3.00 16.33
N PHE A 45 -16.82 3.48 17.15
CA PHE A 45 -15.56 2.81 17.29
C PHE A 45 -15.69 1.54 18.14
N ALA A 46 -15.03 0.47 17.70
CA ALA A 46 -15.10 -0.85 18.33
C ALA A 46 -13.75 -1.58 18.18
N HIS A 47 -12.67 -0.96 18.68
CA HIS A 47 -11.32 -1.50 18.53
C HIS A 47 -11.19 -2.87 19.22
N PRO A 48 -10.94 -3.98 18.48
CA PRO A 48 -11.04 -5.33 19.04
C PRO A 48 -9.91 -5.68 20.00
N ASN A 49 -8.75 -5.02 19.89
CA ASN A 49 -7.53 -5.34 20.63
C ASN A 49 -7.16 -4.31 21.71
N ALA A 50 -7.90 -3.22 21.84
CA ALA A 50 -7.62 -2.16 22.82
C ALA A 50 -8.90 -1.72 23.51
N LYS A 51 -9.10 -2.16 24.77
CA LYS A 51 -10.28 -1.79 25.58
C LYS A 51 -10.30 -0.30 25.92
N ASP A 52 -9.11 0.30 26.07
CA ASP A 52 -8.95 1.72 26.42
C ASP A 52 -8.58 2.56 25.19
N PHE A 53 -9.15 2.21 24.05
CA PHE A 53 -8.90 2.93 22.79
C PHE A 53 -9.33 4.40 22.91
N THR A 54 -8.39 5.30 22.66
CA THR A 54 -8.67 6.73 22.55
C THR A 54 -8.96 7.08 21.11
N ALA A 55 -10.15 7.61 20.87
CA ALA A 55 -10.54 8.05 19.52
C ALA A 55 -9.58 9.14 19.01
N PRO A 56 -9.27 9.16 17.70
CA PRO A 56 -8.52 10.24 17.09
C PRO A 56 -9.20 11.58 17.35
N ALA A 57 -8.42 12.61 17.70
CA ALA A 57 -8.95 13.94 17.99
C ALA A 57 -9.48 14.67 16.74
N ILE A 58 -9.02 14.25 15.54
CA ILE A 58 -9.45 14.83 14.27
C ILE A 58 -10.20 13.77 13.48
N ALA A 59 -11.35 14.17 12.91
CA ALA A 59 -12.09 13.34 11.97
C ALA A 59 -11.29 13.15 10.66
N ALA A 60 -11.43 11.97 10.05
CA ALA A 60 -10.85 11.65 8.74
C ALA A 60 -11.96 11.17 7.80
N THR A 61 -12.90 12.09 7.50
CA THR A 61 -14.05 11.76 6.68
C THR A 61 -13.70 11.64 5.20
N ASP A 62 -14.56 10.94 4.45
CA ASP A 62 -14.49 10.89 2.99
C ASP A 62 -14.56 12.29 2.36
N LYS A 63 -15.29 13.23 2.96
CA LYS A 63 -15.37 14.62 2.49
C LYS A 63 -14.01 15.31 2.58
N LEU A 64 -13.34 15.22 3.75
CA LEU A 64 -12.01 15.78 3.94
C LEU A 64 -11.00 15.17 2.94
N LEU A 65 -11.09 13.86 2.72
CA LEU A 65 -10.24 13.19 1.75
C LEU A 65 -10.49 13.68 0.31
N LEU A 66 -11.74 13.87 -0.10
CA LEU A 66 -12.07 14.38 -1.44
C LEU A 66 -11.53 15.79 -1.67
N GLU A 67 -11.60 16.67 -0.66
CA GLU A 67 -11.03 18.02 -0.69
C GLU A 67 -9.49 17.97 -0.88
N GLU A 68 -8.80 17.09 -0.14
CA GLU A 68 -7.36 16.91 -0.28
C GLU A 68 -6.99 16.31 -1.64
N MET A 69 -7.74 15.32 -2.11
CA MET A 69 -7.53 14.72 -3.45
C MET A 69 -7.62 15.77 -4.55
N GLU A 70 -8.61 16.65 -4.49
CA GLU A 70 -8.77 17.75 -5.44
C GLU A 70 -7.58 18.72 -5.38
N GLN A 71 -7.19 19.12 -4.19
CA GLN A 71 -6.09 20.05 -3.95
C GLN A 71 -4.75 19.55 -4.53
N PHE A 72 -4.46 18.26 -4.41
CA PHE A 72 -3.17 17.68 -4.79
C PHE A 72 -3.21 16.89 -6.11
N GLY A 73 -4.36 16.84 -6.77
CA GLY A 73 -4.52 16.14 -8.05
C GLY A 73 -4.51 14.63 -7.95
N VAL A 74 -4.88 14.07 -6.78
CA VAL A 74 -5.14 12.63 -6.62
C VAL A 74 -6.49 12.32 -7.26
N THR A 75 -6.50 11.41 -8.23
CA THR A 75 -7.70 11.14 -9.04
C THR A 75 -8.62 10.12 -8.38
N GLN A 76 -8.08 9.08 -7.77
CA GLN A 76 -8.80 8.02 -7.07
C GLN A 76 -8.00 7.56 -5.83
N CYS A 77 -8.69 6.81 -4.95
CA CYS A 77 -8.06 6.20 -3.77
C CYS A 77 -8.55 4.77 -3.53
N VAL A 78 -7.66 3.94 -2.99
CA VAL A 78 -8.04 2.70 -2.32
C VAL A 78 -8.11 2.97 -0.82
N LEU A 79 -9.32 2.96 -0.29
CA LEU A 79 -9.58 3.13 1.13
C LEU A 79 -9.24 1.83 1.86
N VAL A 80 -8.41 1.93 2.88
CA VAL A 80 -8.03 0.79 3.73
C VAL A 80 -8.66 1.00 5.10
N GLN A 81 -9.52 0.09 5.53
CA GLN A 81 -10.20 0.18 6.83
C GLN A 81 -9.20 0.33 7.97
N THR A 82 -9.49 1.24 8.89
CA THR A 82 -8.77 1.34 10.17
C THR A 82 -9.32 0.33 11.17
N ILE A 83 -8.49 -0.08 12.12
CA ILE A 83 -8.92 -0.95 13.22
C ILE A 83 -9.89 -0.24 14.19
N TYR A 84 -10.07 1.07 14.08
CA TYR A 84 -10.91 1.87 14.97
C TYR A 84 -12.37 1.43 14.98
N HIS A 85 -12.95 1.11 13.82
CA HIS A 85 -14.29 0.54 13.68
C HIS A 85 -14.31 -0.99 13.87
N GLY A 86 -13.20 -1.61 14.25
CA GLY A 86 -13.08 -3.05 14.38
C GLY A 86 -13.35 -3.77 13.06
N TRP A 87 -14.18 -4.79 13.15
CA TRP A 87 -14.59 -5.61 12.00
C TRP A 87 -15.83 -5.09 11.26
N ASP A 88 -16.35 -3.93 11.67
CA ASP A 88 -17.46 -3.25 10.99
C ASP A 88 -16.95 -2.33 9.88
N ASN A 89 -17.18 -2.69 8.63
CA ASN A 89 -16.78 -1.92 7.46
C ASN A 89 -17.93 -1.02 6.92
N SER A 90 -19.00 -0.80 7.67
CA SER A 90 -20.19 -0.08 7.20
C SER A 90 -19.88 1.35 6.76
N TYR A 91 -19.01 2.06 7.50
CA TYR A 91 -18.57 3.40 7.12
C TYR A 91 -17.77 3.39 5.80
N LEU A 92 -16.82 2.50 5.69
CA LEU A 92 -16.02 2.31 4.46
C LEU A 92 -16.94 2.02 3.26
N ALA A 93 -17.87 1.08 3.42
CA ALA A 93 -18.85 0.72 2.39
C ALA A 93 -19.74 1.90 1.99
N ARG A 94 -20.14 2.74 2.96
CA ARG A 94 -20.86 3.98 2.68
C ARG A 94 -20.03 4.94 1.82
N CYS A 95 -18.77 5.16 2.17
CA CYS A 95 -17.88 6.05 1.41
C CYS A 95 -17.74 5.60 -0.05
N ILE A 96 -17.55 4.30 -0.28
CA ILE A 96 -17.44 3.70 -1.62
C ILE A 96 -18.73 3.88 -2.42
N ARG A 97 -19.90 3.58 -1.81
CA ARG A 97 -21.19 3.74 -2.50
C ARG A 97 -21.49 5.20 -2.87
N SER A 98 -21.07 6.13 -2.01
CA SER A 98 -21.26 7.57 -2.28
C SER A 98 -20.34 8.10 -3.38
N ASN A 99 -19.20 7.48 -3.61
CA ASN A 99 -18.19 7.93 -4.56
C ASN A 99 -17.57 6.75 -5.36
N PRO A 100 -18.39 6.00 -6.13
CA PRO A 100 -17.98 4.73 -6.73
C PRO A 100 -16.92 4.87 -7.84
N THR A 101 -16.78 6.05 -8.43
CA THR A 101 -15.73 6.34 -9.42
C THR A 101 -14.41 6.79 -8.77
N LYS A 102 -14.46 7.23 -7.51
CA LYS A 102 -13.31 7.73 -6.75
C LYS A 102 -12.68 6.70 -5.86
N PHE A 103 -13.47 5.79 -5.29
CA PHE A 103 -13.01 4.89 -4.24
C PHE A 103 -13.15 3.41 -4.60
N ARG A 104 -12.17 2.62 -4.18
CA ARG A 104 -12.25 1.18 -3.91
C ARG A 104 -11.92 0.97 -2.44
N GLY A 105 -12.19 -0.20 -1.87
CA GLY A 105 -11.93 -0.40 -0.45
C GLY A 105 -11.52 -1.80 -0.08
N HIS A 106 -10.63 -1.85 0.91
CA HIS A 106 -10.22 -3.04 1.62
C HIS A 106 -10.76 -2.97 3.04
N GLY A 107 -11.66 -3.89 3.36
CA GLY A 107 -12.22 -4.04 4.71
C GLY A 107 -11.28 -4.77 5.67
N LEU A 108 -11.70 -4.84 6.92
CA LEU A 108 -11.12 -5.73 7.93
C LEU A 108 -12.15 -6.79 8.34
N ILE A 109 -11.70 -8.02 8.48
CA ILE A 109 -12.46 -9.12 9.08
C ILE A 109 -11.56 -9.82 10.09
N ASP A 110 -12.15 -10.44 11.12
CA ASP A 110 -11.37 -11.22 12.08
C ASP A 110 -10.75 -12.44 11.37
N PRO A 111 -9.43 -12.50 11.23
CA PRO A 111 -8.80 -13.60 10.51
C PRO A 111 -8.82 -14.92 11.27
N THR A 112 -9.19 -14.89 12.57
CA THR A 112 -9.29 -16.07 13.43
C THR A 112 -10.71 -16.64 13.49
N ASP A 113 -11.70 -15.95 12.91
CA ASP A 113 -13.09 -16.43 12.85
C ASP A 113 -13.19 -17.65 11.93
N PRO A 114 -13.75 -18.77 12.39
CA PRO A 114 -14.01 -19.93 11.51
C PRO A 114 -14.87 -19.63 10.27
N ALA A 115 -15.74 -18.61 10.35
CA ALA A 115 -16.59 -18.14 9.25
C ALA A 115 -15.97 -17.00 8.45
N VAL A 116 -14.65 -16.80 8.50
CA VAL A 116 -13.94 -15.69 7.84
C VAL A 116 -14.22 -15.62 6.33
N ALA A 117 -14.37 -16.76 5.67
CA ALA A 117 -14.69 -16.81 4.24
C ALA A 117 -16.10 -16.28 3.91
N ASP A 118 -17.09 -16.52 4.78
CA ASP A 118 -18.43 -15.99 4.60
C ASP A 118 -18.49 -14.49 4.86
N LYS A 119 -17.66 -14.00 5.77
CA LYS A 119 -17.49 -12.55 6.00
C LYS A 119 -16.86 -11.83 4.81
N LEU A 120 -15.89 -12.45 4.14
CA LEU A 120 -15.35 -11.94 2.88
C LEU A 120 -16.47 -11.81 1.83
N ASP A 121 -17.26 -12.86 1.67
CA ASP A 121 -18.39 -12.92 0.70
C ASP A 121 -19.38 -11.79 0.99
N TYR A 122 -19.81 -11.65 2.24
CA TYR A 122 -20.73 -10.61 2.68
C TYR A 122 -20.23 -9.21 2.32
N TRP A 123 -19.01 -8.85 2.70
CA TRP A 123 -18.49 -7.52 2.46
C TRP A 123 -18.21 -7.21 1.00
N MET A 124 -17.82 -8.20 0.21
CA MET A 124 -17.58 -8.01 -1.22
C MET A 124 -18.87 -8.01 -2.03
N SER A 125 -19.75 -9.02 -1.83
CA SER A 125 -20.93 -9.22 -2.66
C SER A 125 -22.07 -8.26 -2.32
N GLU A 126 -22.29 -7.98 -1.01
CA GLU A 126 -23.38 -7.12 -0.56
C GLU A 126 -22.98 -5.65 -0.42
N HIS A 127 -21.71 -5.38 -0.18
CA HIS A 127 -21.23 -4.03 0.13
C HIS A 127 -20.22 -3.46 -0.86
N GLY A 128 -19.78 -4.25 -1.85
CA GLY A 128 -18.95 -3.79 -2.96
C GLY A 128 -17.49 -3.50 -2.61
N LEU A 129 -16.97 -4.09 -1.54
CA LEU A 129 -15.54 -4.00 -1.24
C LEU A 129 -14.73 -4.76 -2.30
N ALA A 130 -13.50 -4.31 -2.55
CA ALA A 130 -12.59 -4.93 -3.52
C ALA A 130 -11.72 -6.04 -2.93
N GLY A 131 -11.75 -6.20 -1.61
CA GLY A 131 -10.95 -7.18 -0.89
C GLY A 131 -10.80 -6.84 0.59
N MET A 132 -9.83 -7.48 1.23
CA MET A 132 -9.58 -7.31 2.67
C MET A 132 -8.12 -6.97 2.94
N ARG A 133 -7.90 -6.24 4.02
CA ARG A 133 -6.59 -6.06 4.64
C ARG A 133 -6.45 -7.01 5.82
N PHE A 134 -5.36 -7.74 5.85
CA PHE A 134 -4.94 -8.53 7.01
C PHE A 134 -3.71 -7.90 7.65
N SER A 135 -3.62 -8.00 8.97
CA SER A 135 -2.55 -7.37 9.74
C SER A 135 -1.84 -8.39 10.65
N PRO A 136 -1.11 -9.37 10.08
CA PRO A 136 -0.40 -10.39 10.86
C PRO A 136 0.55 -9.79 11.89
N ILE A 137 1.06 -8.59 11.64
CA ILE A 137 1.96 -7.87 12.57
C ILE A 137 1.38 -7.71 13.99
N TYR A 138 0.05 -7.68 14.13
CA TYR A 138 -0.60 -7.63 15.45
C TYR A 138 -0.75 -9.03 16.11
N TYR A 139 -0.34 -10.08 15.42
CA TYR A 139 -0.46 -11.46 15.84
C TYR A 139 0.92 -12.16 15.93
N GLU A 140 2.00 -11.40 16.11
CA GLU A 140 3.34 -11.96 16.20
C GLU A 140 3.39 -13.07 17.26
N GLY A 141 3.92 -14.24 16.89
CA GLY A 141 3.91 -15.44 17.72
C GLY A 141 2.55 -16.14 17.87
N ARG A 142 1.49 -15.63 17.21
CA ARG A 142 0.12 -16.19 17.19
C ARG A 142 -0.48 -16.11 15.80
N ASP A 143 0.33 -16.22 14.76
CA ASP A 143 -0.04 -16.02 13.35
C ASP A 143 -0.33 -17.34 12.60
N ASP A 144 -0.52 -18.45 13.35
CA ASP A 144 -0.88 -19.75 12.78
C ASP A 144 -2.20 -19.74 12.00
N TRP A 145 -3.08 -18.80 12.29
CA TRP A 145 -4.31 -18.60 11.54
C TRP A 145 -4.06 -18.39 10.04
N MET A 146 -2.91 -17.83 9.64
CA MET A 146 -2.58 -17.53 8.24
C MET A 146 -2.58 -18.79 7.35
N THR A 147 -2.31 -19.96 7.92
CA THR A 147 -2.24 -21.24 7.21
C THR A 147 -3.27 -22.26 7.72
N SER A 148 -4.25 -21.81 8.52
CA SER A 148 -5.32 -22.65 9.06
C SER A 148 -6.28 -23.12 7.97
N GLN A 149 -7.11 -24.12 8.27
CA GLN A 149 -8.17 -24.57 7.37
C GLN A 149 -9.14 -23.43 7.01
N ALA A 150 -9.46 -22.55 7.96
CA ALA A 150 -10.30 -21.37 7.69
C ALA A 150 -9.62 -20.40 6.72
N ALA A 151 -8.31 -20.21 6.82
CA ALA A 151 -7.54 -19.44 5.84
C ALA A 151 -7.59 -20.10 4.45
N VAL A 152 -7.44 -21.40 4.34
CA VAL A 152 -7.57 -22.12 3.05
C VAL A 152 -8.93 -21.84 2.39
N GLU A 153 -10.03 -21.91 3.15
CA GLU A 153 -11.36 -21.61 2.63
C GLU A 153 -11.53 -20.13 2.27
N LEU A 154 -10.94 -19.22 3.04
CA LEU A 154 -10.89 -17.79 2.75
C LEU A 154 -10.18 -17.51 1.41
N TRP A 155 -9.01 -18.12 1.18
CA TRP A 155 -8.26 -17.93 -0.08
C TRP A 155 -8.97 -18.53 -1.29
N LYS A 156 -9.61 -19.69 -1.16
CA LYS A 156 -10.50 -20.25 -2.20
C LYS A 156 -11.65 -19.30 -2.55
N ARG A 157 -12.25 -18.68 -1.53
CA ARG A 157 -13.31 -17.71 -1.73
C ARG A 157 -12.80 -16.44 -2.40
N ALA A 158 -11.61 -15.96 -2.01
CA ALA A 158 -10.95 -14.81 -2.61
C ALA A 158 -10.66 -15.00 -4.10
N GLU A 159 -10.18 -16.17 -4.49
CA GLU A 159 -9.97 -16.53 -5.91
C GLU A 159 -11.28 -16.47 -6.71
N LYS A 160 -12.36 -17.04 -6.18
CA LYS A 160 -13.69 -17.02 -6.81
C LYS A 160 -14.25 -15.60 -6.96
N LEU A 161 -14.09 -14.77 -5.94
CA LEU A 161 -14.57 -13.39 -5.91
C LEU A 161 -13.64 -12.40 -6.60
N LYS A 162 -12.44 -12.82 -7.02
CA LYS A 162 -11.35 -11.97 -7.52
C LYS A 162 -10.96 -10.88 -6.52
N ALA A 163 -10.95 -11.23 -5.24
CA ALA A 163 -10.57 -10.33 -4.15
C ALA A 163 -9.09 -9.98 -4.23
N VAL A 164 -8.75 -8.73 -3.92
CA VAL A 164 -7.36 -8.33 -3.68
C VAL A 164 -7.08 -8.40 -2.18
N PHE A 165 -6.05 -9.12 -1.78
CA PHE A 165 -5.63 -9.18 -0.38
C PHE A 165 -4.48 -8.23 -0.12
N ASN A 166 -4.61 -7.41 0.92
CA ASN A 166 -3.61 -6.46 1.36
C ASN A 166 -3.03 -6.91 2.70
N PHE A 167 -1.70 -6.96 2.85
CA PHE A 167 -1.07 -7.45 4.07
C PHE A 167 -0.20 -6.38 4.73
N PHE A 168 -0.57 -6.02 5.96
CA PHE A 168 0.29 -5.29 6.88
C PHE A 168 1.06 -6.29 7.73
N ILE A 169 2.26 -6.62 7.29
CA ILE A 169 3.02 -7.79 7.72
C ILE A 169 4.47 -7.41 7.98
N SER A 170 5.13 -8.11 8.88
CA SER A 170 6.58 -8.01 9.11
C SER A 170 7.34 -9.10 8.35
N THR A 171 8.61 -8.85 8.05
CA THR A 171 9.44 -9.77 7.27
C THR A 171 9.56 -11.19 7.85
N PRO A 172 9.61 -11.42 9.17
CA PRO A 172 9.62 -12.77 9.74
C PRO A 172 8.38 -13.62 9.41
N GLN A 173 7.23 -12.97 9.15
CA GLN A 173 5.95 -13.65 8.88
C GLN A 173 5.75 -13.99 7.39
N LEU A 174 6.56 -13.42 6.49
CA LEU A 174 6.43 -13.61 5.04
C LEU A 174 6.49 -15.08 4.58
N PRO A 175 7.27 -15.99 5.18
CA PRO A 175 7.27 -17.39 4.78
C PRO A 175 5.90 -18.07 4.91
N ARG A 176 5.10 -17.72 5.93
CA ARG A 176 3.72 -18.24 6.07
C ARG A 176 2.80 -17.68 5.00
N LEU A 177 2.92 -16.40 4.69
CA LEU A 177 2.16 -15.79 3.60
C LEU A 177 2.53 -16.42 2.25
N GLU A 178 3.81 -16.68 2.01
CA GLU A 178 4.29 -17.32 0.80
C GLU A 178 3.70 -18.72 0.60
N GLU A 179 3.50 -19.47 1.66
CA GLU A 179 2.86 -20.79 1.60
C GLU A 179 1.45 -20.69 1.00
N MET A 180 0.68 -19.67 1.37
CA MET A 180 -0.66 -19.44 0.84
C MET A 180 -0.63 -18.89 -0.59
N ILE A 181 0.27 -17.95 -0.90
CA ILE A 181 0.45 -17.44 -2.27
C ILE A 181 0.76 -18.58 -3.25
N ARG A 182 1.62 -19.52 -2.83
CA ARG A 182 1.98 -20.69 -3.64
C ARG A 182 0.79 -21.62 -3.90
N GLN A 183 -0.12 -21.74 -2.94
CA GLN A 183 -1.35 -22.56 -3.09
C GLN A 183 -2.40 -21.85 -3.94
N PHE A 184 -2.48 -20.52 -3.88
CA PHE A 184 -3.50 -19.68 -4.54
C PHE A 184 -2.86 -18.58 -5.38
N PRO A 185 -2.10 -18.94 -6.43
CA PRO A 185 -1.31 -17.96 -7.19
C PRO A 185 -2.14 -16.96 -8.01
N ALA A 186 -3.44 -17.21 -8.18
CA ALA A 186 -4.35 -16.31 -8.89
C ALA A 186 -4.89 -15.16 -8.02
N VAL A 187 -4.77 -15.27 -6.68
CA VAL A 187 -5.21 -14.20 -5.76
C VAL A 187 -4.18 -13.08 -5.74
N PRO A 188 -4.53 -11.85 -6.15
CA PRO A 188 -3.62 -10.72 -6.04
C PRO A 188 -3.33 -10.38 -4.58
N VAL A 189 -2.04 -10.23 -4.26
CA VAL A 189 -1.54 -9.89 -2.93
C VAL A 189 -0.78 -8.59 -2.98
N VAL A 190 -1.10 -7.66 -2.08
CA VAL A 190 -0.40 -6.39 -1.93
C VAL A 190 0.30 -6.38 -0.57
N ILE A 191 1.61 -6.18 -0.57
CA ILE A 191 2.42 -6.06 0.66
C ILE A 191 2.60 -4.59 1.01
N ASP A 192 2.13 -4.20 2.20
CA ASP A 192 2.25 -2.83 2.70
C ASP A 192 3.68 -2.50 3.14
N HIS A 193 4.12 -1.25 2.88
CA HIS A 193 5.22 -0.57 3.56
C HIS A 193 6.50 -1.39 3.66
N LEU A 194 7.00 -1.93 2.53
CA LEU A 194 8.23 -2.75 2.45
C LEU A 194 8.23 -3.91 3.47
N ALA A 195 7.06 -4.52 3.74
CA ALA A 195 6.86 -5.56 4.75
C ALA A 195 7.37 -5.14 6.15
N ARG A 196 7.27 -3.85 6.50
CA ARG A 196 7.68 -3.30 7.80
C ARG A 196 9.08 -3.77 8.23
N ILE A 197 10.00 -3.80 7.26
CA ILE A 197 11.40 -4.15 7.54
C ILE A 197 11.98 -3.27 8.67
N ASP A 198 12.64 -3.89 9.64
CA ASP A 198 13.42 -3.16 10.64
C ASP A 198 14.84 -2.90 10.10
N LEU A 199 15.06 -1.67 9.64
CA LEU A 199 16.36 -1.25 9.10
C LEU A 199 17.43 -1.06 10.17
N LYS A 200 17.07 -1.15 11.47
CA LYS A 200 18.00 -1.10 12.62
C LYS A 200 18.36 -2.50 13.14
N ALA A 201 17.76 -3.56 12.59
CA ALA A 201 18.09 -4.92 12.96
C ALA A 201 19.57 -5.25 12.68
N ALA A 202 20.08 -6.30 13.30
CA ALA A 202 21.47 -6.73 13.10
C ALA A 202 21.75 -7.22 11.68
N ASP A 203 20.77 -7.84 11.02
CA ASP A 203 20.86 -8.33 9.63
C ASP A 203 19.55 -8.03 8.88
N PRO A 204 19.30 -6.76 8.50
CA PRO A 204 18.11 -6.41 7.76
C PRO A 204 18.10 -7.00 6.34
N GLN A 205 19.28 -7.30 5.75
CA GLN A 205 19.36 -7.82 4.39
C GLN A 205 18.78 -9.23 4.28
N THR A 206 19.10 -10.12 5.20
CA THR A 206 18.52 -11.49 5.23
C THR A 206 17.02 -11.43 5.44
N GLU A 207 16.54 -10.53 6.31
CA GLU A 207 15.09 -10.34 6.51
C GLU A 207 14.41 -9.79 5.24
N PHE A 208 14.99 -8.80 4.59
CA PHE A 208 14.44 -8.22 3.37
C PHE A 208 14.42 -9.20 2.18
N GLN A 209 15.37 -10.12 2.14
CA GLN A 209 15.42 -11.15 1.10
C GLN A 209 14.12 -11.99 1.07
N LYS A 210 13.44 -12.16 2.21
CA LYS A 210 12.15 -12.86 2.27
C LYS A 210 11.08 -12.12 1.45
N LEU A 211 11.07 -10.77 1.47
CA LEU A 211 10.20 -9.98 0.61
C LEU A 211 10.59 -10.12 -0.86
N LEU A 212 11.88 -9.99 -1.18
CA LEU A 212 12.37 -10.08 -2.56
C LEU A 212 12.06 -11.45 -3.19
N ASN A 213 12.07 -12.52 -2.39
CA ASN A 213 11.70 -13.86 -2.85
C ASN A 213 10.26 -13.97 -3.36
N LEU A 214 9.35 -13.12 -2.87
CA LEU A 214 7.97 -13.08 -3.34
C LEU A 214 7.83 -12.51 -4.77
N ALA A 215 8.86 -11.88 -5.30
CA ALA A 215 8.86 -11.34 -6.66
C ALA A 215 8.68 -12.42 -7.76
N ARG A 216 8.97 -13.69 -7.46
CA ARG A 216 8.71 -14.83 -8.36
C ARG A 216 7.21 -15.08 -8.63
N TYR A 217 6.31 -14.55 -7.78
CA TYR A 217 4.87 -14.68 -7.96
C TYR A 217 4.31 -13.43 -8.66
N PRO A 218 3.78 -13.55 -9.89
CA PRO A 218 3.33 -12.40 -10.68
C PRO A 218 2.12 -11.67 -10.08
N SER A 219 1.37 -12.33 -9.20
CA SER A 219 0.23 -11.75 -8.48
C SER A 219 0.60 -10.92 -7.25
N VAL A 220 1.91 -10.84 -6.89
CA VAL A 220 2.36 -10.08 -5.72
C VAL A 220 2.79 -8.69 -6.13
N TYR A 221 2.21 -7.69 -5.46
CA TYR A 221 2.50 -6.25 -5.57
C TYR A 221 3.09 -5.75 -4.26
N VAL A 222 3.88 -4.68 -4.32
CA VAL A 222 4.53 -4.07 -3.16
C VAL A 222 4.27 -2.57 -3.12
N LYS A 223 4.09 -2.00 -1.92
CA LYS A 223 3.90 -0.56 -1.76
C LYS A 223 5.19 0.15 -1.39
N VAL A 224 5.51 1.20 -2.15
CA VAL A 224 6.50 2.22 -1.79
C VAL A 224 5.78 3.27 -0.95
N SER A 225 5.81 3.09 0.35
CA SER A 225 5.05 3.91 1.31
C SER A 225 5.65 3.84 2.70
N GLU A 226 5.32 4.82 3.55
CA GLU A 226 5.81 4.92 4.93
C GLU A 226 7.34 4.98 5.06
N LEU A 227 8.06 5.50 4.07
CA LEU A 227 9.52 5.58 4.12
C LEU A 227 10.00 6.42 5.32
N SER A 228 9.24 7.44 5.72
CA SER A 228 9.50 8.24 6.92
C SER A 228 9.51 7.44 8.23
N VAL A 229 8.73 6.36 8.28
CA VAL A 229 8.63 5.48 9.46
C VAL A 229 9.73 4.43 9.46
N LEU A 230 10.12 3.97 8.28
CA LEU A 230 11.14 2.94 8.12
C LEU A 230 12.57 3.50 8.21
N SER A 231 12.74 4.79 7.89
CA SER A 231 14.04 5.45 7.85
C SER A 231 14.68 5.55 9.24
N PRO A 232 15.89 5.01 9.45
CA PRO A 232 16.69 5.25 10.64
C PRO A 232 17.06 6.71 10.87
N SER A 233 17.28 7.49 9.78
CA SER A 233 17.68 8.91 9.86
C SER A 233 16.51 9.84 10.19
N ALA A 234 15.27 9.44 9.88
CA ALA A 234 14.06 10.26 9.98
C ALA A 234 14.11 11.60 9.22
N GLU A 235 15.12 11.81 8.36
CA GLU A 235 15.33 13.05 7.60
C GLU A 235 14.76 12.92 6.17
N TYR A 236 13.89 13.86 5.79
CA TYR A 236 13.38 13.95 4.43
C TYR A 236 14.52 14.19 3.41
N PRO A 237 14.51 13.55 2.25
CA PRO A 237 13.52 12.60 1.73
C PRO A 237 13.82 11.12 2.03
N TRP A 238 14.36 10.78 3.17
CA TRP A 238 14.63 9.42 3.68
C TRP A 238 15.52 8.59 2.74
N LYS A 239 16.63 9.16 2.29
CA LYS A 239 17.54 8.57 1.29
C LYS A 239 18.15 7.24 1.73
N ASP A 240 18.24 7.01 3.02
CA ASP A 240 18.70 5.76 3.64
C ASP A 240 17.76 4.56 3.36
N THR A 241 16.51 4.83 2.94
CA THR A 241 15.58 3.80 2.47
C THR A 241 15.73 3.46 0.98
N TYR A 242 16.36 4.32 0.17
CA TYR A 242 16.45 4.15 -1.28
C TYR A 242 17.15 2.86 -1.75
N PRO A 243 18.22 2.37 -1.09
CA PRO A 243 18.81 1.08 -1.45
C PRO A 243 17.82 -0.09 -1.33
N TRP A 244 16.87 -0.02 -0.39
CA TRP A 244 15.83 -1.04 -0.20
C TRP A 244 14.73 -0.93 -1.25
N VAL A 245 14.29 0.29 -1.55
CA VAL A 245 13.36 0.54 -2.66
C VAL A 245 14.00 0.12 -4.00
N ARG A 246 15.31 0.32 -4.19
CA ARG A 246 16.05 -0.11 -5.38
C ARG A 246 16.05 -1.63 -5.53
N GLN A 247 16.33 -2.37 -4.46
CA GLN A 247 16.25 -3.83 -4.49
C GLN A 247 14.85 -4.33 -4.83
N MET A 248 13.81 -3.68 -4.27
CA MET A 248 12.42 -3.98 -4.58
C MET A 248 12.09 -3.71 -6.05
N TYR A 249 12.56 -2.56 -6.59
CA TYR A 249 12.40 -2.21 -8.00
C TYR A 249 13.08 -3.23 -8.92
N ASP A 250 14.30 -3.65 -8.60
CA ASP A 250 15.04 -4.63 -9.38
C ASP A 250 14.38 -6.02 -9.37
N ALA A 251 13.74 -6.41 -8.24
CA ALA A 251 13.09 -7.71 -8.08
C ALA A 251 11.67 -7.76 -8.68
N PHE A 252 10.82 -6.78 -8.34
CA PHE A 252 9.40 -6.79 -8.74
C PHE A 252 9.15 -6.10 -10.08
N GLY A 253 10.04 -5.21 -10.50
CA GLY A 253 9.83 -4.30 -11.62
C GLY A 253 8.78 -3.22 -11.32
N PRO A 254 8.77 -2.11 -12.10
CA PRO A 254 7.86 -0.99 -11.88
C PRO A 254 6.39 -1.37 -12.06
N ASP A 255 6.05 -2.42 -12.80
CA ASP A 255 4.68 -2.88 -13.08
C ASP A 255 3.94 -3.48 -11.87
N ARG A 256 4.68 -3.77 -10.77
CA ARG A 256 4.13 -4.35 -9.55
C ARG A 256 4.43 -3.52 -8.30
N MET A 257 4.84 -2.28 -8.48
CA MET A 257 5.02 -1.30 -7.40
C MET A 257 3.84 -0.34 -7.34
N LEU A 258 3.44 0.03 -6.15
CA LEU A 258 2.28 0.88 -5.87
C LEU A 258 2.69 2.01 -4.94
N TRP A 259 2.08 3.18 -5.10
CA TRP A 259 2.22 4.31 -4.18
C TRP A 259 1.05 4.35 -3.20
N GLY A 260 1.28 4.84 -1.98
CA GLY A 260 0.23 5.06 -0.98
C GLY A 260 0.76 5.85 0.22
N THR A 261 -0.12 6.50 0.98
CA THR A 261 0.28 7.48 2.00
C THR A 261 -0.23 7.22 3.42
N GLY A 262 -1.51 7.02 3.63
CA GLY A 262 -2.05 6.60 4.93
C GLY A 262 -3.19 7.47 5.47
N PHE A 263 -2.99 8.78 5.71
CA PHE A 263 -3.97 9.61 6.39
C PHE A 263 -4.31 10.88 5.62
N PRO A 264 -5.57 11.34 5.61
CA PRO A 264 -5.97 12.57 4.94
C PRO A 264 -5.73 13.81 5.81
N GLY A 265 -5.45 14.93 5.15
CA GLY A 265 -5.47 16.28 5.71
C GLY A 265 -4.68 16.46 7.00
N ALA A 266 -5.25 17.19 7.94
CA ALA A 266 -4.64 17.50 9.23
C ALA A 266 -4.32 16.27 10.11
N THR A 267 -5.01 15.16 9.89
CA THR A 267 -4.75 13.88 10.58
C THR A 267 -3.36 13.36 10.30
N ARG A 268 -2.83 13.62 9.11
CA ARG A 268 -1.47 13.28 8.69
C ARG A 268 -0.44 13.91 9.63
N ALA A 269 -0.55 15.21 9.89
CA ALA A 269 0.35 15.92 10.79
C ALA A 269 0.25 15.41 12.23
N GLN A 270 -0.96 15.12 12.73
CA GLN A 270 -1.15 14.50 14.05
C GLN A 270 -0.51 13.12 14.18
N ALA A 271 -0.53 12.34 13.12
CA ALA A 271 0.09 11.03 13.07
C ALA A 271 1.63 11.12 12.86
N GLY A 272 2.21 12.32 12.84
CA GLY A 272 3.64 12.53 12.57
C GLY A 272 4.05 12.10 11.17
N ARG A 273 3.11 12.15 10.21
CA ARG A 273 3.34 11.76 8.81
C ARG A 273 3.73 12.97 7.97
N PRO A 274 4.50 12.75 6.89
CA PRO A 274 4.85 13.80 5.93
C PRO A 274 3.61 14.39 5.28
N SER A 275 3.74 15.57 4.70
CA SER A 275 2.70 16.17 3.85
C SER A 275 2.44 15.29 2.60
N LEU A 276 1.25 15.39 2.02
CA LEU A 276 0.93 14.65 0.79
C LEU A 276 1.85 15.07 -0.37
N SER A 277 2.26 16.35 -0.43
CA SER A 277 3.22 16.82 -1.42
C SER A 277 4.60 16.17 -1.28
N GLU A 278 5.10 15.98 -0.06
CA GLU A 278 6.37 15.27 0.18
C GLU A 278 6.26 13.80 -0.20
N GLU A 279 5.17 13.11 0.17
CA GLU A 279 4.93 11.71 -0.20
C GLU A 279 4.81 11.52 -1.73
N MET A 280 4.18 12.46 -2.43
CA MET A 280 4.10 12.42 -3.89
C MET A 280 5.45 12.72 -4.53
N ALA A 281 6.22 13.67 -3.98
CA ALA A 281 7.54 14.04 -4.48
C ALA A 281 8.52 12.86 -4.43
N LEU A 282 8.40 11.95 -3.46
CA LEU A 282 9.22 10.73 -3.42
C LEU A 282 9.20 9.97 -4.75
N ILE A 283 8.00 9.78 -5.31
CA ILE A 283 7.85 9.05 -6.57
C ILE A 283 8.13 9.97 -7.76
N ARG A 284 7.68 11.24 -7.71
CA ARG A 284 7.79 12.16 -8.84
C ARG A 284 9.21 12.62 -9.12
N THR A 285 10.01 12.89 -8.06
CA THR A 285 11.29 13.58 -8.22
C THR A 285 12.43 13.04 -7.37
N GLU A 286 12.16 12.56 -6.14
CA GLU A 286 13.21 12.31 -5.16
C GLU A 286 13.93 10.97 -5.36
N ILE A 287 13.21 9.90 -5.73
CA ILE A 287 13.82 8.60 -5.99
C ILE A 287 14.43 8.61 -7.39
N PRO A 288 15.78 8.63 -7.50
CA PRO A 288 16.46 9.03 -8.75
C PRO A 288 16.46 7.96 -9.84
N PHE A 289 16.14 6.72 -9.51
CA PHE A 289 16.20 5.59 -10.45
C PHE A 289 14.85 5.27 -11.11
N PHE A 290 13.76 5.93 -10.74
CA PHE A 290 12.50 5.84 -11.47
C PHE A 290 12.54 6.77 -12.69
N ASN A 291 12.37 6.22 -13.88
CA ASN A 291 12.14 7.01 -15.06
C ASN A 291 10.68 7.47 -15.16
N GLU A 292 10.33 8.32 -16.13
CA GLU A 292 8.97 8.87 -16.26
C GLU A 292 7.90 7.77 -16.40
N ALA A 293 8.16 6.75 -17.22
CA ALA A 293 7.20 5.65 -17.41
C ALA A 293 7.00 4.83 -16.12
N ASP A 294 8.05 4.65 -15.32
CA ASP A 294 7.93 3.96 -14.04
C ASP A 294 7.09 4.75 -13.05
N ARG A 295 7.27 6.07 -13.03
CA ARG A 295 6.49 6.97 -12.17
C ARG A 295 5.00 6.95 -12.49
N GLU A 296 4.62 6.97 -13.77
CA GLU A 296 3.24 6.82 -14.22
C GLU A 296 2.62 5.51 -13.71
N LYS A 297 3.36 4.40 -13.84
CA LYS A 297 2.93 3.08 -13.37
C LYS A 297 2.73 3.06 -11.85
N ILE A 298 3.72 3.51 -11.09
CA ILE A 298 3.73 3.46 -9.63
C ILE A 298 2.69 4.40 -9.03
N LEU A 299 2.53 5.61 -9.60
CA LEU A 299 1.57 6.60 -9.13
C LEU A 299 0.12 6.23 -9.42
N GLY A 300 -0.15 5.42 -10.48
CA GLY A 300 -1.56 5.17 -10.78
C GLY A 300 -1.88 4.03 -11.71
N GLU A 301 -1.15 3.81 -12.82
CA GLU A 301 -1.56 2.82 -13.83
C GLU A 301 -1.66 1.40 -13.28
N ASN A 302 -0.73 1.00 -12.41
CA ASN A 302 -0.78 -0.31 -11.76
C ASN A 302 -2.01 -0.45 -10.87
N ALA A 303 -2.32 0.58 -10.09
CA ALA A 303 -3.50 0.62 -9.25
C ALA A 303 -4.79 0.62 -10.09
N ALA A 304 -4.83 1.40 -11.17
CA ALA A 304 -5.98 1.42 -12.09
C ALA A 304 -6.27 0.02 -12.66
N ARG A 305 -5.21 -0.68 -13.07
CA ARG A 305 -5.33 -2.06 -13.57
C ARG A 305 -5.77 -3.04 -12.47
N LEU A 306 -5.15 -2.97 -11.29
CA LEU A 306 -5.40 -3.93 -10.20
C LEU A 306 -6.81 -3.81 -9.62
N TRP A 307 -7.33 -2.59 -9.48
CA TRP A 307 -8.65 -2.33 -8.88
C TRP A 307 -9.72 -1.90 -9.89
N ASN A 308 -9.45 -2.02 -11.19
CA ASN A 308 -10.39 -1.65 -12.26
C ASN A 308 -10.94 -0.22 -12.12
N PHE A 309 -10.05 0.75 -11.90
CA PHE A 309 -10.40 2.16 -12.03
C PHE A 309 -10.43 2.56 -13.52
N SER A 310 -11.35 3.44 -13.86
CA SER A 310 -11.57 3.94 -15.22
C SER A 310 -11.42 5.46 -15.31
#